data_41e9598c51879cd954195da85d812920
#
_entry.id   41e9598c51879cd954195da85d812920
#
_cell.length_a   1.000
_cell.length_b   1.000
_cell.length_c   1.000
_cell.angle_alpha   90.00
_cell.angle_beta   90.00
_cell.angle_gamma   90.00
#
_symmetry.space_group_name_H-M   'P 1'
#
loop_
_entity.id
_entity.type
_entity.pdbx_description
1 polymer ?
#
loop_
_entity_poly.entity_id
_entity_poly.type
_entity_poly.pdbx_seq_one_letter_code
_entity_poly.pdbx_strand_id
1 'polypeptide(L)'
;MSPESRLLDVDEVDGFIAQVWTGTSGTGNVYEGHYKSRTFETAYLEYGIMQELVKGTDKEVWFLQDPVEDNPEHGWEEYADKYKKTLTAALFWPDVDHYEVCPWPNRVFKGRYPRKVGLAEGMIPTEDMEGAKNIPDTYATFLAGMIQTLGDMTKEESETEKDAV
;
A
#
# COMPACT_ATOMS: atom_id res chain seq x y z
N MET A 1 -11.09 17.62 -14.85
CA MET A 1 -11.15 16.21 -15.25
C MET A 1 -9.72 15.68 -15.13
N SER A 2 -9.50 14.65 -14.34
CA SER A 2 -8.16 14.08 -14.14
C SER A 2 -7.67 13.37 -15.42
N PRO A 3 -6.36 13.17 -15.61
CA PRO A 3 -5.86 12.37 -16.73
C PRO A 3 -6.42 10.96 -16.76
N GLU A 4 -6.59 10.35 -15.60
CA GLU A 4 -7.12 8.99 -15.42
C GLU A 4 -8.56 8.86 -15.94
N SER A 5 -9.38 9.88 -15.75
CA SER A 5 -10.77 9.84 -16.22
C SER A 5 -10.91 9.73 -17.75
N ARG A 6 -9.85 10.02 -18.50
CA ARG A 6 -9.83 9.83 -19.97
C ARG A 6 -9.62 8.36 -20.37
N LEU A 7 -9.14 7.56 -19.45
CA LEU A 7 -8.90 6.13 -19.67
C LEU A 7 -10.14 5.28 -19.43
N LEU A 8 -11.18 5.85 -18.83
CA LEU A 8 -12.43 5.12 -18.59
C LEU A 8 -13.14 4.70 -19.89
N ASP A 9 -12.99 5.52 -20.94
CA ASP A 9 -13.61 5.29 -22.25
C ASP A 9 -12.71 4.46 -23.20
N VAL A 10 -11.59 3.92 -22.69
CA VAL A 10 -10.67 3.11 -23.47
C VAL A 10 -10.96 1.64 -23.22
N ASP A 11 -11.39 0.93 -24.26
CA ASP A 11 -11.81 -0.47 -24.16
C ASP A 11 -10.69 -1.43 -23.73
N GLU A 12 -9.43 -1.09 -24.07
CA GLU A 12 -8.25 -1.89 -23.72
C GLU A 12 -7.75 -1.69 -22.29
N VAL A 13 -8.37 -0.80 -21.51
CA VAL A 13 -8.07 -0.60 -20.09
C VAL A 13 -9.08 -1.37 -19.27
N ASP A 14 -8.66 -2.44 -18.61
CA ASP A 14 -9.52 -3.27 -17.77
C ASP A 14 -9.71 -2.69 -16.36
N GLY A 15 -8.73 -1.95 -15.85
CA GLY A 15 -8.80 -1.41 -14.50
C GLY A 15 -7.66 -0.46 -14.14
N PHE A 16 -7.63 -0.08 -12.87
CA PHE A 16 -6.66 0.86 -12.32
C PHE A 16 -6.01 0.29 -11.07
N ILE A 17 -4.74 0.59 -10.88
CA ILE A 17 -3.99 0.26 -9.67
C ILE A 17 -3.84 1.53 -8.84
N ALA A 18 -4.45 1.57 -7.68
CA ALA A 18 -4.30 2.64 -6.70
C ALA A 18 -3.09 2.35 -5.82
N GLN A 19 -1.99 3.04 -6.07
CA GLN A 19 -0.77 2.90 -5.28
C GLN A 19 -0.64 4.01 -4.26
N VAL A 20 -0.59 3.67 -2.97
CA VAL A 20 -0.23 4.61 -1.92
C VAL A 20 1.28 4.67 -1.80
N TRP A 21 1.84 5.76 -2.26
CA TRP A 21 3.27 6.02 -2.09
C TRP A 21 3.56 6.53 -0.67
N THR A 22 4.01 5.64 0.18
CA THR A 22 4.26 5.92 1.60
C THR A 22 5.42 6.90 1.83
N GLY A 23 6.31 7.08 0.87
CA GLY A 23 7.31 8.15 0.89
C GLY A 23 6.69 9.52 1.04
N THR A 24 5.65 9.81 0.27
CA THR A 24 4.91 11.07 0.35
C THR A 24 3.94 11.10 1.53
N SER A 25 3.25 9.99 1.78
CA SER A 25 2.28 9.89 2.88
C SER A 25 2.94 9.87 4.25
N GLY A 26 4.15 9.29 4.34
CA GLY A 26 4.96 9.27 5.56
C GLY A 26 5.54 10.64 5.93
N THR A 27 5.54 11.61 4.99
CA THR A 27 5.91 12.99 5.31
C THR A 27 4.85 13.60 6.20
N GLY A 28 5.20 13.82 7.46
CA GLY A 28 4.25 14.35 8.44
C GLY A 28 3.89 15.81 8.20
N ASN A 29 2.75 16.18 8.70
CA ASN A 29 2.34 17.57 8.86
C ASN A 29 2.63 18.05 10.29
N VAL A 30 3.00 19.31 10.40
CA VAL A 30 2.99 20.00 11.69
C VAL A 30 1.69 20.80 11.79
N TYR A 31 0.84 20.39 12.73
CA TYR A 31 -0.41 21.09 13.05
C TYR A 31 -0.37 21.52 14.51
N GLU A 32 -0.57 22.80 14.76
CA GLU A 32 -0.49 23.40 16.12
C GLU A 32 0.79 23.00 16.89
N GLY A 33 1.93 22.91 16.18
CA GLY A 33 3.21 22.53 16.76
C GLY A 33 3.40 21.02 16.99
N HIS A 34 2.43 20.19 16.66
CA HIS A 34 2.51 18.74 16.76
C HIS A 34 2.74 18.09 15.40
N TYR A 35 3.72 17.19 15.34
CA TYR A 35 3.96 16.35 14.17
C TYR A 35 2.93 15.23 14.10
N LYS A 36 2.30 15.05 12.94
CA LYS A 36 1.34 13.97 12.68
C LYS A 36 1.65 13.30 11.34
N SER A 37 1.83 11.98 11.36
CA SER A 37 1.88 11.18 10.13
C SER A 37 0.54 11.25 9.40
N ARG A 38 0.57 11.30 8.07
CA ARG A 38 -0.62 11.32 7.21
C ARG A 38 -0.83 10.01 6.47
N THR A 39 -0.13 8.97 6.85
CA THR A 39 -0.15 7.69 6.10
C THR A 39 -1.57 7.15 5.91
N PHE A 40 -2.37 7.13 6.98
CA PHE A 40 -3.76 6.67 6.90
C PHE A 40 -4.62 7.59 6.02
N GLU A 41 -4.59 8.88 6.27
CA GLU A 41 -5.42 9.86 5.56
C GLU A 41 -5.09 9.91 4.07
N THR A 42 -3.81 9.80 3.71
CA THR A 42 -3.38 9.77 2.31
C THR A 42 -3.83 8.48 1.64
N ALA A 43 -3.66 7.32 2.28
CA ALA A 43 -4.12 6.04 1.77
C ALA A 43 -5.64 6.04 1.56
N TYR A 44 -6.39 6.52 2.53
CA TYR A 44 -7.85 6.61 2.44
C TYR A 44 -8.31 7.45 1.24
N LEU A 45 -7.68 8.61 1.02
CA LEU A 45 -8.01 9.49 -0.10
C LEU A 45 -7.60 8.89 -1.45
N GLU A 46 -6.40 8.34 -1.57
CA GLU A 46 -5.90 7.72 -2.80
C GLU A 46 -6.79 6.55 -3.25
N TYR A 47 -7.11 5.65 -2.33
CA TYR A 47 -7.99 4.51 -2.61
C TYR A 47 -9.41 4.96 -2.96
N GLY A 48 -9.96 5.91 -2.19
CA GLY A 48 -11.30 6.43 -2.43
C GLY A 48 -11.44 7.16 -3.76
N ILE A 49 -10.44 7.93 -4.17
CA ILE A 49 -10.42 8.63 -5.46
C ILE A 49 -10.52 7.60 -6.61
N MET A 50 -9.75 6.51 -6.55
CA MET A 50 -9.77 5.50 -7.60
C MET A 50 -11.08 4.71 -7.63
N GLN A 51 -11.62 4.35 -6.47
CA GLN A 51 -12.92 3.69 -6.40
C GLN A 51 -14.05 4.57 -6.94
N GLU A 52 -14.11 5.84 -6.56
CA GLU A 52 -15.10 6.77 -7.10
C GLU A 52 -14.89 7.05 -8.60
N LEU A 53 -13.66 6.98 -9.09
CA LEU A 53 -13.35 7.15 -10.50
C LEU A 53 -14.03 6.06 -11.37
N VAL A 54 -13.97 4.80 -10.95
CA VAL A 54 -14.51 3.66 -11.73
C VAL A 54 -15.98 3.39 -11.45
N LYS A 55 -16.57 4.06 -10.50
CA LYS A 55 -17.94 3.84 -10.06
C LYS A 55 -18.94 3.96 -11.21
N GLY A 56 -19.71 2.90 -11.42
CA GLY A 56 -20.68 2.80 -12.52
C GLY A 56 -20.08 2.44 -13.87
N THR A 57 -18.81 2.04 -13.91
CA THR A 57 -18.15 1.43 -15.07
C THR A 57 -17.94 -0.06 -14.83
N ASP A 58 -17.41 -0.76 -15.81
CA ASP A 58 -16.96 -2.16 -15.73
C ASP A 58 -15.48 -2.31 -15.37
N LYS A 59 -14.82 -1.22 -14.99
CA LYS A 59 -13.39 -1.21 -14.69
C LYS A 59 -13.10 -1.64 -13.26
N GLU A 60 -12.06 -2.46 -13.10
CA GLU A 60 -11.61 -2.95 -11.80
C GLU A 60 -10.70 -1.94 -11.09
N VAL A 61 -10.62 -2.02 -9.76
CA VAL A 61 -9.62 -1.32 -8.95
C VAL A 61 -8.84 -2.31 -8.11
N TRP A 62 -7.52 -2.17 -8.18
CA TRP A 62 -6.59 -2.90 -7.34
C TRP A 62 -5.92 -1.97 -6.36
N PHE A 63 -5.82 -2.35 -5.10
CA PHE A 63 -5.09 -1.59 -4.09
C PHE A 63 -3.68 -2.14 -3.91
N LEU A 64 -2.70 -1.36 -4.33
CA LEU A 64 -1.29 -1.71 -4.17
C LEU A 64 -0.76 -1.18 -2.85
N GLN A 65 -0.22 -2.07 -2.02
CA GLN A 65 0.34 -1.77 -0.72
C GLN A 65 1.84 -2.06 -0.69
N ASP A 66 2.66 -1.02 -0.77
CA ASP A 66 4.12 -1.11 -0.79
C ASP A 66 4.76 -0.06 0.14
N PRO A 67 4.81 -0.30 1.46
CA PRO A 67 5.43 0.63 2.41
C PRO A 67 6.94 0.49 2.52
N VAL A 68 7.52 -0.59 2.01
CA VAL A 68 8.95 -0.89 2.20
C VAL A 68 9.81 -0.14 1.18
N GLU A 69 10.88 0.50 1.67
CA GLU A 69 11.87 1.25 0.91
C GLU A 69 11.43 2.65 0.40
N ASP A 70 10.18 3.03 0.52
CA ASP A 70 9.77 4.40 0.21
C ASP A 70 10.45 5.44 1.10
N ASN A 71 10.81 5.03 2.32
CA ASN A 71 11.68 5.76 3.24
C ASN A 71 12.75 4.81 3.74
N PRO A 72 13.84 4.61 3.02
CA PRO A 72 14.84 3.59 3.33
C PRO A 72 15.57 3.82 4.66
N GLU A 73 15.51 5.02 5.23
CA GLU A 73 16.00 5.34 6.57
C GLU A 73 15.10 4.81 7.70
N HIS A 74 13.93 4.30 7.37
CA HIS A 74 13.01 3.67 8.33
C HIS A 74 13.39 2.21 8.58
N GLY A 75 13.05 1.72 9.76
CA GLY A 75 13.22 0.32 10.13
C GLY A 75 11.96 -0.51 9.92
N TRP A 76 12.02 -1.77 10.27
CA TRP A 76 10.93 -2.72 10.09
C TRP A 76 9.67 -2.41 10.93
N GLU A 77 9.85 -1.76 12.06
CA GLU A 77 8.73 -1.35 12.93
C GLU A 77 7.91 -0.24 12.27
N GLU A 78 8.58 0.75 11.68
CA GLU A 78 7.93 1.82 10.93
C GLU A 78 7.23 1.28 9.68
N TYR A 79 7.84 0.32 8.99
CA TYR A 79 7.19 -0.32 7.84
C TYR A 79 5.94 -1.10 8.24
N ALA A 80 5.97 -1.82 9.37
CA ALA A 80 4.80 -2.51 9.89
C ALA A 80 3.68 -1.53 10.28
N ASP A 81 4.03 -0.41 10.90
CA ASP A 81 3.06 0.63 11.27
C ASP A 81 2.40 1.26 10.03
N LYS A 82 3.18 1.57 9.00
CA LYS A 82 2.67 2.08 7.73
C LYS A 82 1.76 1.08 7.04
N TYR A 83 2.16 -0.19 6.99
CA TYR A 83 1.34 -1.25 6.42
C TYR A 83 -0.02 -1.37 7.12
N LYS A 84 -0.04 -1.36 8.45
CA LYS A 84 -1.29 -1.38 9.22
C LYS A 84 -2.20 -0.21 8.86
N LYS A 85 -1.63 0.99 8.73
CA LYS A 85 -2.38 2.20 8.39
C LYS A 85 -2.96 2.15 6.97
N THR A 86 -2.16 1.74 5.98
CA THR A 86 -2.62 1.63 4.59
C THR A 86 -3.65 0.52 4.42
N LEU A 87 -3.44 -0.63 5.05
CA LEU A 87 -4.41 -1.72 5.07
C LEU A 87 -5.73 -1.28 5.73
N THR A 88 -5.65 -0.65 6.90
CA THR A 88 -6.85 -0.16 7.57
C THR A 88 -7.63 0.82 6.70
N ALA A 89 -6.93 1.70 5.98
CA ALA A 89 -7.56 2.63 5.03
C ALA A 89 -8.24 1.88 3.87
N ALA A 90 -7.61 0.82 3.34
CA ALA A 90 -8.17 0.00 2.28
C ALA A 90 -9.49 -0.68 2.69
N LEU A 91 -9.57 -1.16 3.93
CA LEU A 91 -10.76 -1.83 4.47
C LEU A 91 -11.99 -0.91 4.63
N PHE A 92 -11.85 0.40 4.51
CA PHE A 92 -12.99 1.33 4.43
C PHE A 92 -13.65 1.36 3.05
N TRP A 93 -13.08 0.67 2.06
CA TRP A 93 -13.57 0.58 0.70
C TRP A 93 -13.93 -0.88 0.38
N PRO A 94 -15.07 -1.38 0.87
CA PRO A 94 -15.41 -2.81 0.83
C PRO A 94 -15.69 -3.36 -0.57
N ASP A 95 -15.97 -2.50 -1.54
CA ASP A 95 -16.21 -2.92 -2.92
C ASP A 95 -14.93 -3.31 -3.68
N VAL A 96 -13.74 -3.16 -3.04
CA VAL A 96 -12.46 -3.55 -3.61
C VAL A 96 -11.98 -4.84 -2.96
N ASP A 97 -11.83 -5.88 -3.76
CA ASP A 97 -11.41 -7.22 -3.35
C ASP A 97 -10.04 -7.63 -3.93
N HIS A 98 -9.44 -6.76 -4.73
CA HIS A 98 -8.15 -7.00 -5.35
C HIS A 98 -7.03 -6.22 -4.64
N TYR A 99 -6.06 -6.97 -4.12
CA TYR A 99 -4.93 -6.41 -3.36
C TYR A 99 -3.60 -6.89 -3.93
N GLU A 100 -2.71 -5.97 -4.25
CA GLU A 100 -1.31 -6.27 -4.52
C GLU A 100 -0.50 -5.99 -3.24
N VAL A 101 -0.11 -7.07 -2.57
CA VAL A 101 0.66 -7.03 -1.33
C VAL A 101 2.08 -7.43 -1.62
N CYS A 102 3.06 -6.64 -1.16
CA CYS A 102 4.47 -6.91 -1.39
C CYS A 102 4.86 -6.95 -2.89
N PRO A 103 4.53 -5.90 -3.68
CA PRO A 103 4.80 -5.85 -5.12
C PRO A 103 6.30 -5.96 -5.47
N TRP A 104 7.16 -5.62 -4.52
CA TRP A 104 8.61 -5.68 -4.66
C TRP A 104 9.25 -6.64 -3.65
N PRO A 105 9.08 -7.96 -3.81
CA PRO A 105 9.50 -8.93 -2.80
C PRO A 105 11.01 -8.88 -2.49
N ASN A 106 11.85 -8.48 -3.43
CA ASN A 106 13.27 -8.33 -3.17
C ASN A 106 13.59 -7.21 -2.17
N ARG A 107 12.78 -6.15 -2.12
CA ARG A 107 12.93 -5.10 -1.11
C ARG A 107 12.69 -5.63 0.29
N VAL A 108 11.72 -6.54 0.43
CA VAL A 108 11.36 -7.15 1.71
C VAL A 108 12.34 -8.27 2.08
N PHE A 109 12.51 -9.26 1.22
CA PHE A 109 13.22 -10.50 1.58
C PHE A 109 14.74 -10.43 1.44
N LYS A 110 15.26 -9.46 0.68
CA LYS A 110 16.70 -9.24 0.52
C LYS A 110 17.18 -7.89 1.06
N GLY A 111 16.24 -7.01 1.43
CA GLY A 111 16.54 -5.70 1.97
C GLY A 111 17.08 -5.76 3.40
N ARG A 112 17.88 -4.75 3.74
CA ARG A 112 18.34 -4.49 5.11
C ARG A 112 18.01 -3.05 5.46
N TYR A 113 17.30 -2.85 6.54
CA TYR A 113 16.80 -1.52 6.94
C TYR A 113 17.09 -1.22 8.42
N PRO A 114 17.27 0.06 8.78
CA PRO A 114 17.34 1.23 7.90
C PRO A 114 18.62 1.29 7.06
N ARG A 115 18.62 2.04 5.96
CA ARG A 115 19.79 2.28 5.13
C ARG A 115 19.79 3.68 4.51
N LYS A 116 20.95 4.20 4.14
CA LYS A 116 21.07 5.51 3.53
C LYS A 116 20.61 5.50 2.08
N VAL A 117 19.96 6.59 1.68
CA VAL A 117 19.61 6.83 0.27
C VAL A 117 20.87 7.28 -0.47
N GLY A 118 21.19 6.64 -1.58
CA GLY A 118 22.22 7.11 -2.50
C GLY A 118 21.78 8.39 -3.21
N LEU A 119 22.68 9.36 -3.33
CA LEU A 119 22.41 10.62 -4.02
C LEU A 119 22.39 10.50 -5.56
N ALA A 120 22.76 9.37 -6.11
CA ALA A 120 22.87 9.13 -7.54
C ALA A 120 21.92 8.03 -8.00
N GLU A 121 21.31 8.23 -9.18
CA GLU A 121 20.58 7.24 -9.94
C GLU A 121 19.37 6.58 -9.24
N GLY A 122 18.33 7.36 -9.03
CA GLY A 122 17.02 6.81 -8.71
C GLY A 122 16.88 6.18 -7.32
N MET A 123 17.58 6.77 -6.34
CA MET A 123 17.43 6.40 -4.91
C MET A 123 17.80 4.95 -4.57
N ILE A 124 18.84 4.42 -5.19
CA ILE A 124 19.37 3.11 -4.77
C ILE A 124 20.16 3.32 -3.46
N PRO A 125 19.74 2.69 -2.36
CA PRO A 125 20.47 2.78 -1.08
C PRO A 125 21.85 2.17 -1.22
N THR A 126 22.87 2.90 -0.80
CA THR A 126 24.26 2.51 -1.00
C THR A 126 24.92 1.92 0.24
N GLU A 127 24.40 2.25 1.41
CA GLU A 127 25.02 1.87 2.69
C GLU A 127 23.96 1.53 3.73
N ASP A 128 24.23 0.51 4.54
CA ASP A 128 23.44 0.22 5.74
C ASP A 128 23.66 1.33 6.78
N MET A 129 22.59 1.71 7.46
CA MET A 129 22.68 2.54 8.66
C MET A 129 22.96 1.68 9.89
N GLU A 130 23.37 2.32 10.99
CA GLU A 130 23.50 1.64 12.27
C GLU A 130 22.20 0.93 12.65
N GLY A 131 22.29 -0.33 13.03
CA GLY A 131 21.12 -1.14 13.37
C GLY A 131 20.39 -1.77 12.19
N ALA A 132 20.90 -1.65 10.96
CA ALA A 132 20.31 -2.29 9.78
C ALA A 132 20.16 -3.80 9.95
N LYS A 133 18.96 -4.31 9.74
CA LYS A 133 18.61 -5.73 9.88
C LYS A 133 17.91 -6.24 8.64
N ASN A 134 18.11 -7.51 8.33
CA ASN A 134 17.26 -8.24 7.40
C ASN A 134 15.82 -8.31 7.96
N ILE A 135 14.87 -8.76 7.14
CA ILE A 135 13.50 -8.98 7.59
C ILE A 135 13.49 -9.82 8.88
N PRO A 136 12.91 -9.31 9.97
CA PRO A 136 12.73 -10.11 11.18
C PRO A 136 11.54 -11.07 11.04
N ASP A 137 11.58 -12.19 11.75
CA ASP A 137 10.51 -13.19 11.75
C ASP A 137 9.15 -12.61 12.13
N THR A 138 9.16 -11.62 13.02
CA THR A 138 7.93 -10.92 13.44
C THR A 138 7.28 -10.15 12.29
N TYR A 139 8.05 -9.52 11.41
CA TYR A 139 7.54 -8.83 10.25
C TYR A 139 7.08 -9.82 9.17
N ALA A 140 7.84 -10.88 8.93
CA ALA A 140 7.46 -11.94 8.00
C ALA A 140 6.13 -12.61 8.43
N THR A 141 5.96 -12.90 9.72
CA THR A 141 4.73 -13.46 10.28
C THR A 141 3.55 -12.48 10.14
N PHE A 142 3.78 -11.20 10.41
CA PHE A 142 2.77 -10.16 10.23
C PHE A 142 2.31 -10.08 8.76
N LEU A 143 3.25 -10.06 7.81
CA LEU A 143 2.96 -10.02 6.38
C LEU A 143 2.15 -11.25 5.92
N ALA A 144 2.56 -12.44 6.34
CA ALA A 144 1.85 -13.69 6.03
C ALA A 144 0.42 -13.69 6.59
N GLY A 145 0.25 -13.26 7.85
CA GLY A 145 -1.06 -13.15 8.48
C GLY A 145 -1.98 -12.16 7.79
N MET A 146 -1.44 -11.03 7.34
CA MET A 146 -2.19 -10.02 6.61
C MET A 146 -2.69 -10.57 5.25
N ILE A 147 -1.81 -11.22 4.49
CA ILE A 147 -2.16 -11.84 3.20
C ILE A 147 -3.26 -12.90 3.39
N GLN A 148 -3.13 -13.73 4.41
CA GLN A 148 -4.13 -14.74 4.72
C GLN A 148 -5.48 -14.10 5.09
N THR A 149 -5.49 -13.07 5.91
CA THR A 149 -6.71 -12.37 6.32
C THR A 149 -7.45 -11.77 5.12
N LEU A 150 -6.72 -11.09 4.22
CA LEU A 150 -7.30 -10.55 2.99
C LEU A 150 -7.88 -11.66 2.11
N GLY A 151 -7.17 -12.78 1.95
CA GLY A 151 -7.65 -13.92 1.18
C GLY A 151 -8.87 -14.62 1.80
N ASP A 152 -9.03 -14.60 3.11
CA ASP A 152 -10.19 -15.17 3.79
C ASP A 152 -11.41 -14.25 3.66
N MET A 153 -11.23 -12.92 3.74
CA MET A 153 -12.31 -11.94 3.55
C MET A 153 -12.95 -12.05 2.16
N THR A 154 -12.15 -12.12 1.10
CA THR A 154 -12.65 -12.26 -0.27
C THR A 154 -13.41 -13.58 -0.51
N LYS A 155 -13.13 -14.63 0.24
CA LYS A 155 -13.87 -15.90 0.15
C LYS A 155 -15.23 -15.85 0.80
N GLU A 156 -15.37 -15.19 1.94
CA GLU A 156 -16.65 -15.07 2.65
C GLU A 156 -17.67 -14.28 1.83
N GLU A 157 -17.26 -13.24 1.13
CA GLU A 157 -18.12 -12.49 0.21
C GLU A 157 -18.61 -13.37 -0.96
N SER A 158 -17.75 -14.17 -1.55
CA SER A 158 -18.11 -15.06 -2.66
C SER A 158 -19.05 -16.21 -2.27
N GLU A 159 -19.07 -16.61 -1.02
CA GLU A 159 -19.99 -17.64 -0.48
C GLU A 159 -21.36 -17.05 -0.18
N THR A 160 -21.45 -15.84 0.37
CA THR A 160 -22.71 -15.15 0.65
C THR A 160 -23.51 -14.79 -0.59
N GLU A 161 -22.84 -14.44 -1.69
CA GLU A 161 -23.53 -14.19 -2.97
C GLU A 161 -24.13 -15.46 -3.60
N LYS A 162 -23.53 -16.63 -3.36
CA LYS A 162 -24.05 -17.92 -3.90
C LYS A 162 -25.26 -18.44 -3.15
N ASP A 163 -25.42 -18.08 -1.90
CA ASP A 163 -26.55 -18.48 -1.07
C ASP A 163 -27.76 -17.53 -1.18
N ALA A 164 -27.61 -16.42 -1.90
CA ALA A 164 -28.65 -15.39 -2.10
C ALA A 164 -29.45 -15.54 -3.40
N VAL A 165 -29.32 -16.64 -4.15
CA VAL A 165 -30.06 -16.91 -5.41
C VAL A 165 -31.14 -17.96 -5.22
#